data_30693970fb2ed5191b22ac062aaf26d4
#
_entry.id   30693970fb2ed5191b22ac062aaf26d4
#
_cell.length_a   1.000
_cell.length_b   1.000
_cell.length_c   1.000
_cell.angle_alpha   90.00
_cell.angle_beta   90.00
_cell.angle_gamma   90.00
#
_symmetry.space_group_name_H-M   'P 1'
#
loop_
_entity.id
_entity.type
_entity.pdbx_description
1 polymer ?
#
loop_
_entity_poly.entity_id
_entity_poly.type
_entity_poly.pdbx_seq_one_letter_code
_entity_poly.pdbx_strand_id
1 'polypeptide(L)'
;MLVRVVVSTHPHSGQSKPPMFGDYEAQRHWMELTLHTPLYQWYTHTTLNDLQYWGLDYPPLTAFQSWVCGRWMLWMEPASVALTTSRGWESYHSKLAMRFTVIVSDLLFTLPAVHLFVRAFYGREKGGNGARNAWATALILLAPGPILIDHGHFQYNNWSLGLTTYAVAAILDGKHVCGSVLFTLSLCHKQMSLYHAPAFFAHLFGRCLR
;
A
#
# COMPACT_ATOMS: atom_id res chain seq x y z
N MET A 1 4.12 -15.04 -5.30
CA MET A 1 5.10 -13.98 -5.68
C MET A 1 5.41 -13.98 -7.18
N LEU A 2 5.68 -15.11 -7.85
CA LEU A 2 6.05 -15.13 -9.28
C LEU A 2 5.07 -14.34 -10.17
N VAL A 3 3.75 -14.57 -10.05
CA VAL A 3 2.73 -13.84 -10.83
C VAL A 3 2.86 -12.33 -10.67
N ARG A 4 3.08 -11.82 -9.43
CA ARG A 4 3.27 -10.39 -9.15
C ARG A 4 4.52 -9.83 -9.84
N VAL A 5 5.63 -10.57 -9.78
CA VAL A 5 6.86 -10.18 -10.48
C VAL A 5 6.63 -10.11 -12.00
N VAL A 6 5.99 -11.12 -12.59
CA VAL A 6 5.69 -11.13 -14.03
C VAL A 6 4.80 -9.95 -14.41
N VAL A 7 3.71 -9.69 -13.67
CA VAL A 7 2.83 -8.54 -13.92
C VAL A 7 3.60 -7.22 -13.78
N SER A 8 4.53 -7.12 -12.84
CA SER A 8 5.37 -5.92 -12.64
C SER A 8 6.28 -5.58 -13.83
N THR A 9 6.55 -6.50 -14.74
CA THR A 9 7.35 -6.22 -15.95
C THR A 9 6.59 -5.46 -17.03
N HIS A 10 5.25 -5.48 -16.99
CA HIS A 10 4.40 -4.78 -17.95
C HIS A 10 4.47 -3.24 -17.80
N PRO A 11 3.96 -2.48 -18.80
CA PRO A 11 3.82 -1.03 -18.67
C PRO A 11 3.04 -0.64 -17.41
N HIS A 12 3.40 0.54 -16.85
CA HIS A 12 2.66 1.11 -15.72
C HIS A 12 1.65 2.17 -16.17
N SER A 13 0.79 2.60 -15.26
CA SER A 13 -0.15 3.69 -15.50
C SER A 13 0.55 4.94 -15.99
N GLY A 14 0.07 5.48 -17.11
CA GLY A 14 0.55 6.72 -17.69
C GLY A 14 1.95 6.66 -18.33
N GLN A 15 2.53 5.48 -18.50
CA GLN A 15 3.85 5.35 -19.14
C GLN A 15 3.86 6.04 -20.51
N SER A 16 4.84 6.91 -20.73
CA SER A 16 5.02 7.72 -21.95
C SER A 16 3.81 8.60 -22.32
N LYS A 17 3.02 9.05 -21.33
CA LYS A 17 1.82 9.90 -21.54
C LYS A 17 1.96 11.25 -20.83
N PRO A 18 2.72 12.22 -21.39
CA PRO A 18 2.80 13.55 -20.82
C PRO A 18 1.44 14.28 -20.89
N PRO A 19 1.19 15.34 -20.10
CA PRO A 19 2.15 15.92 -19.14
C PRO A 19 2.12 15.27 -17.76
N MET A 20 1.13 14.44 -17.44
CA MET A 20 0.89 13.95 -16.08
C MET A 20 1.48 12.56 -15.78
N PHE A 21 1.74 11.73 -16.79
CA PHE A 21 2.35 10.39 -16.67
C PHE A 21 1.67 9.41 -15.70
N GLY A 22 0.42 9.68 -15.30
CA GLY A 22 -0.43 8.78 -14.52
C GLY A 22 0.01 8.54 -13.06
N ASP A 23 -0.60 7.54 -12.44
CA ASP A 23 -0.42 7.25 -11.00
C ASP A 23 1.02 6.83 -10.63
N TYR A 24 1.77 6.28 -11.58
CA TYR A 24 3.18 5.96 -11.35
C TYR A 24 3.97 7.24 -11.03
N GLU A 25 3.75 8.29 -11.82
CA GLU A 25 4.38 9.59 -11.60
C GLU A 25 3.91 10.22 -10.29
N ALA A 26 2.63 10.11 -9.94
CA ALA A 26 2.13 10.58 -8.64
C ALA A 26 2.95 9.98 -7.49
N GLN A 27 3.14 8.66 -7.49
CA GLN A 27 3.90 7.97 -6.45
C GLN A 27 5.39 8.36 -6.47
N ARG A 28 5.99 8.50 -7.66
CA ARG A 28 7.37 8.97 -7.81
C ARG A 28 7.51 10.40 -7.29
N HIS A 29 6.59 11.29 -7.66
CA HIS A 29 6.61 12.69 -7.25
C HIS A 29 6.44 12.86 -5.73
N TRP A 30 5.60 12.03 -5.09
CA TRP A 30 5.48 12.05 -3.63
C TRP A 30 6.77 11.59 -2.93
N MET A 31 7.54 10.68 -3.53
CA MET A 31 8.87 10.32 -3.03
C MET A 31 9.85 11.49 -3.15
N GLU A 32 9.88 12.17 -4.31
CA GLU A 32 10.65 13.38 -4.53
C GLU A 32 10.31 14.47 -3.51
N LEU A 33 9.01 14.79 -3.39
CA LEU A 33 8.50 15.82 -2.50
C LEU A 33 8.88 15.56 -1.04
N THR A 34 8.62 14.36 -0.56
CA THR A 34 8.85 14.00 0.85
C THR A 34 10.34 13.91 1.23
N LEU A 35 11.22 13.68 0.26
CA LEU A 35 12.67 13.70 0.46
C LEU A 35 13.22 15.11 0.61
N HIS A 36 12.71 16.08 -0.15
CA HIS A 36 13.37 17.38 -0.35
C HIS A 36 12.63 18.54 0.31
N THR A 37 11.41 18.32 0.84
CA THR A 37 10.64 19.37 1.51
C THR A 37 10.43 19.05 2.98
N PRO A 38 10.32 20.08 3.85
CA PRO A 38 9.98 19.86 5.26
C PRO A 38 8.59 19.25 5.42
N LEU A 39 8.40 18.44 6.45
CA LEU A 39 7.16 17.71 6.75
C LEU A 39 5.91 18.59 6.74
N TYR A 40 5.98 19.81 7.29
CA TYR A 40 4.86 20.75 7.33
C TYR A 40 4.46 21.32 5.95
N GLN A 41 5.28 21.12 4.91
CA GLN A 41 5.00 21.55 3.53
C GLN A 41 4.43 20.45 2.64
N TRP A 42 4.36 19.20 3.10
CA TRP A 42 3.95 18.08 2.25
C TRP A 42 2.53 18.23 1.68
N TYR A 43 1.66 18.92 2.39
CA TYR A 43 0.25 19.14 2.03
C TYR A 43 -0.08 20.61 1.70
N THR A 44 0.91 21.46 1.60
CA THR A 44 0.70 22.90 1.35
C THR A 44 1.31 23.31 0.02
N HIS A 45 0.60 24.20 -0.69
CA HIS A 45 1.15 24.78 -1.93
C HIS A 45 2.34 25.68 -1.62
N THR A 46 3.47 25.43 -2.25
CA THR A 46 4.70 26.22 -2.14
C THR A 46 5.39 26.32 -3.50
N THR A 47 6.45 27.08 -3.59
CA THR A 47 7.29 27.15 -4.83
C THR A 47 7.92 25.82 -5.19
N LEU A 48 8.11 24.92 -4.21
CA LEU A 48 8.70 23.59 -4.39
C LEU A 48 7.64 22.47 -4.42
N ASN A 49 6.42 22.75 -3.97
CA ASN A 49 5.31 21.81 -3.95
C ASN A 49 4.11 22.42 -4.69
N ASP A 50 4.02 22.15 -5.97
CA ASP A 50 2.88 22.53 -6.79
C ASP A 50 1.76 21.49 -6.64
N LEU A 51 0.71 21.81 -5.85
CA LEU A 51 -0.42 20.90 -5.65
C LEU A 51 -1.21 20.59 -6.92
N GLN A 52 -1.04 21.35 -8.00
CA GLN A 52 -1.66 21.05 -9.31
C GLN A 52 -0.89 19.94 -10.06
N TYR A 53 0.37 19.69 -9.70
CA TYR A 53 1.14 18.58 -10.24
C TYR A 53 1.27 17.48 -9.20
N TRP A 54 0.33 16.54 -9.20
CA TRP A 54 0.30 15.39 -8.29
C TRP A 54 0.52 15.76 -6.80
N GLY A 55 -0.20 16.80 -6.32
CA GLY A 55 -0.20 17.12 -4.89
C GLY A 55 -0.53 15.89 -4.05
N LEU A 56 0.15 15.73 -2.90
CA LEU A 56 -0.08 14.61 -2.00
C LEU A 56 -1.48 14.71 -1.39
N ASP A 57 -2.39 13.79 -1.75
CA ASP A 57 -3.81 13.78 -1.41
C ASP A 57 -4.21 12.59 -0.54
N TYR A 58 -3.27 11.73 -0.19
CA TYR A 58 -3.48 10.60 0.72
C TYR A 58 -3.12 10.97 2.17
N PRO A 59 -3.66 10.21 3.16
CA PRO A 59 -3.39 10.46 4.58
C PRO A 59 -1.90 10.34 4.95
N PRO A 60 -1.49 10.85 6.14
CA PRO A 60 -0.08 11.03 6.49
C PRO A 60 0.80 9.78 6.44
N LEU A 61 0.27 8.60 6.70
CA LEU A 61 1.08 7.38 6.65
C LEU A 61 1.58 7.06 5.23
N THR A 62 0.83 7.44 4.18
CA THR A 62 1.30 7.36 2.80
C THR A 62 2.47 8.31 2.54
N ALA A 63 2.46 9.51 3.13
CA ALA A 63 3.61 10.43 3.00
C ALA A 63 4.88 9.84 3.61
N PHE A 64 4.78 9.22 4.78
CA PHE A 64 5.91 8.53 5.41
C PHE A 64 6.35 7.30 4.61
N GLN A 65 5.42 6.52 4.05
CA GLN A 65 5.74 5.42 3.13
C GLN A 65 6.48 5.95 1.89
N SER A 66 6.01 7.05 1.30
CA SER A 66 6.66 7.70 0.16
C SER A 66 8.08 8.17 0.52
N TRP A 67 8.27 8.72 1.71
CA TRP A 67 9.59 9.09 2.20
C TRP A 67 10.54 7.88 2.31
N VAL A 68 10.07 6.76 2.88
CA VAL A 68 10.88 5.52 2.99
C VAL A 68 11.23 4.98 1.60
N CYS A 69 10.24 4.87 0.70
CA CYS A 69 10.47 4.44 -0.68
C CYS A 69 11.38 5.41 -1.43
N GLY A 70 11.24 6.71 -1.17
CA GLY A 70 12.10 7.75 -1.74
C GLY A 70 13.57 7.60 -1.31
N ARG A 71 13.85 7.23 -0.06
CA ARG A 71 15.23 6.91 0.40
C ARG A 71 15.82 5.73 -0.37
N TRP A 72 15.01 4.72 -0.66
CA TRP A 72 15.40 3.62 -1.52
C TRP A 72 15.71 4.09 -2.95
N MET A 73 14.83 4.91 -3.53
CA MET A 73 15.03 5.44 -4.90
C MET A 73 16.24 6.37 -4.99
N LEU A 74 16.47 7.19 -3.96
CA LEU A 74 17.66 8.05 -3.88
C LEU A 74 18.97 7.23 -3.90
N TRP A 75 18.96 6.03 -3.32
CA TRP A 75 20.11 5.13 -3.34
C TRP A 75 20.26 4.41 -4.69
N MET A 76 19.13 3.98 -5.31
CA MET A 76 19.16 3.19 -6.56
C MET A 76 19.35 4.06 -7.81
N GLU A 77 18.69 5.21 -7.90
CA GLU A 77 18.71 6.10 -9.05
C GLU A 77 18.37 7.53 -8.61
N PRO A 78 19.35 8.28 -8.08
CA PRO A 78 19.15 9.63 -7.53
C PRO A 78 18.45 10.60 -8.48
N ALA A 79 18.71 10.49 -9.79
CA ALA A 79 18.11 11.33 -10.80
C ALA A 79 16.57 11.16 -10.88
N SER A 80 16.04 10.00 -10.51
CA SER A 80 14.60 9.72 -10.54
C SER A 80 13.80 10.45 -9.45
N VAL A 81 14.46 10.98 -8.44
CA VAL A 81 13.85 11.72 -7.32
C VAL A 81 14.49 13.10 -7.11
N ALA A 82 15.18 13.62 -8.12
CA ALA A 82 15.77 14.96 -8.09
C ALA A 82 14.67 16.03 -8.13
N LEU A 83 14.70 16.96 -7.17
CA LEU A 83 13.66 17.97 -6.99
C LEU A 83 13.40 18.76 -8.27
N THR A 84 12.16 18.82 -8.71
CA THR A 84 11.60 19.49 -9.89
C THR A 84 12.10 18.97 -11.26
N THR A 85 13.33 18.49 -11.34
CA THR A 85 13.94 18.05 -12.62
C THR A 85 13.62 16.60 -12.98
N SER A 86 13.08 15.81 -12.05
CA SER A 86 12.69 14.41 -12.28
C SER A 86 11.24 14.21 -12.70
N ARG A 87 10.47 15.26 -12.94
CA ARG A 87 9.08 15.15 -13.41
C ARG A 87 8.99 14.37 -14.72
N GLY A 88 8.17 13.31 -14.71
CA GLY A 88 8.04 12.40 -15.84
C GLY A 88 9.27 11.52 -16.08
N TRP A 89 10.10 11.31 -15.07
CA TRP A 89 11.28 10.45 -15.19
C TRP A 89 10.88 9.01 -15.44
N GLU A 90 11.26 8.50 -16.60
CA GLU A 90 11.00 7.11 -17.00
C GLU A 90 12.32 6.46 -17.42
N SER A 91 12.86 5.58 -16.60
CA SER A 91 13.99 4.71 -16.93
C SER A 91 13.64 3.25 -16.60
N TYR A 92 14.36 2.32 -17.22
CA TYR A 92 14.20 0.89 -16.89
C TYR A 92 14.61 0.60 -15.45
N HIS A 93 15.68 1.26 -14.96
CA HIS A 93 16.17 1.08 -13.59
C HIS A 93 15.20 1.64 -12.55
N SER A 94 14.68 2.87 -12.76
CA SER A 94 13.68 3.44 -11.85
C SER A 94 12.42 2.59 -11.80
N LYS A 95 11.95 2.09 -12.95
CA LYS A 95 10.80 1.19 -13.02
C LYS A 95 11.01 -0.06 -12.17
N LEU A 96 12.15 -0.72 -12.30
CA LEU A 96 12.46 -1.92 -11.49
C LEU A 96 12.58 -1.58 -10.00
N ALA A 97 13.26 -0.49 -9.65
CA ALA A 97 13.43 -0.06 -8.27
C ALA A 97 12.08 0.29 -7.61
N MET A 98 11.21 1.01 -8.32
CA MET A 98 9.85 1.31 -7.87
C MET A 98 9.01 0.04 -7.70
N ARG A 99 9.03 -0.87 -8.69
CA ARG A 99 8.30 -2.15 -8.63
C ARG A 99 8.78 -3.02 -7.46
N PHE A 100 10.07 -2.99 -7.16
CA PHE A 100 10.63 -3.69 -6.00
C PHE A 100 10.02 -3.23 -4.69
N THR A 101 9.77 -1.93 -4.49
CA THR A 101 9.14 -1.42 -3.25
C THR A 101 7.71 -1.95 -3.07
N VAL A 102 6.94 -2.12 -4.15
CA VAL A 102 5.61 -2.74 -4.10
C VAL A 102 5.70 -4.23 -3.72
N ILE A 103 6.70 -4.95 -4.26
CA ILE A 103 6.94 -6.37 -3.92
C ILE A 103 7.31 -6.51 -2.44
N VAL A 104 8.19 -5.64 -1.92
CA VAL A 104 8.56 -5.62 -0.49
C VAL A 104 7.33 -5.31 0.37
N SER A 105 6.47 -4.40 -0.06
CA SER A 105 5.21 -4.09 0.64
C SER A 105 4.31 -5.32 0.75
N ASP A 106 4.18 -6.12 -0.30
CA ASP A 106 3.44 -7.38 -0.24
C ASP A 106 4.03 -8.39 0.75
N LEU A 107 5.37 -8.49 0.79
CA LEU A 107 6.06 -9.37 1.73
C LEU A 107 5.83 -8.96 3.19
N LEU A 108 5.69 -7.67 3.46
CA LEU A 108 5.52 -7.13 4.81
C LEU A 108 4.06 -7.06 5.25
N PHE A 109 3.16 -6.72 4.34
CA PHE A 109 1.76 -6.44 4.67
C PHE A 109 0.80 -7.51 4.17
N THR A 110 0.80 -7.84 2.87
CA THR A 110 -0.23 -8.73 2.30
C THR A 110 -0.03 -10.18 2.70
N LEU A 111 1.16 -10.74 2.46
CA LEU A 111 1.39 -12.16 2.68
C LEU A 111 1.22 -12.59 4.14
N PRO A 112 1.85 -11.90 5.13
CA PRO A 112 1.68 -12.31 6.52
C PRO A 112 0.27 -12.01 7.04
N ALA A 113 -0.38 -10.91 6.59
CA ALA A 113 -1.74 -10.58 6.99
C ALA A 113 -2.73 -11.67 6.55
N VAL A 114 -2.64 -12.11 5.29
CA VAL A 114 -3.49 -13.18 4.76
C VAL A 114 -3.24 -14.50 5.50
N HIS A 115 -1.98 -14.84 5.77
CA HIS A 115 -1.64 -16.02 6.54
C HIS A 115 -2.28 -16.00 7.95
N LEU A 116 -2.13 -14.89 8.67
CA LEU A 116 -2.72 -14.73 10.00
C LEU A 116 -4.24 -14.74 9.97
N PHE A 117 -4.85 -14.08 8.98
CA PHE A 117 -6.30 -14.10 8.80
C PHE A 117 -6.83 -15.51 8.56
N VAL A 118 -6.24 -16.25 7.63
CA VAL A 118 -6.66 -17.63 7.32
C VAL A 118 -6.51 -18.53 8.55
N ARG A 119 -5.42 -18.37 9.30
CA ARG A 119 -5.19 -19.08 10.56
C ARG A 119 -6.24 -18.71 11.62
N ALA A 120 -6.54 -17.44 11.82
CA ALA A 120 -7.49 -16.97 12.81
C ALA A 120 -8.94 -17.39 12.46
N PHE A 121 -9.29 -17.40 11.18
CA PHE A 121 -10.64 -17.71 10.71
C PHE A 121 -10.91 -19.21 10.63
N TYR A 122 -10.01 -19.97 10.00
CA TYR A 122 -10.20 -21.40 9.75
C TYR A 122 -9.51 -22.33 10.76
N GLY A 123 -8.47 -21.85 11.46
CA GLY A 123 -7.67 -22.66 12.38
C GLY A 123 -8.37 -23.03 13.68
N ARG A 124 -9.55 -22.46 13.97
CA ARG A 124 -10.34 -22.72 15.19
C ARG A 124 -11.15 -24.00 15.14
N GLU A 125 -11.35 -24.59 13.98
CA GLU A 125 -12.07 -25.85 13.85
C GLU A 125 -11.18 -27.01 14.30
N LYS A 126 -11.70 -27.84 15.24
CA LYS A 126 -11.06 -29.09 15.65
C LYS A 126 -10.89 -29.98 14.41
N GLY A 127 -9.65 -30.27 14.02
CA GLY A 127 -9.34 -31.05 12.81
C GLY A 127 -9.10 -30.18 11.57
N GLY A 128 -8.63 -28.95 11.74
CA GLY A 128 -8.39 -27.98 10.67
C GLY A 128 -7.79 -28.60 9.40
N ASN A 129 -8.50 -28.47 8.27
CA ASN A 129 -8.08 -29.02 6.99
C ASN A 129 -7.00 -28.15 6.38
N GLY A 130 -5.73 -28.58 6.45
CA GLY A 130 -4.59 -27.88 5.86
C GLY A 130 -4.78 -27.54 4.38
N ALA A 131 -5.46 -28.42 3.62
CA ALA A 131 -5.78 -28.17 2.23
C ALA A 131 -6.74 -26.98 2.07
N ARG A 132 -7.79 -26.87 2.91
CA ARG A 132 -8.70 -25.71 2.89
C ARG A 132 -7.98 -24.40 3.17
N ASN A 133 -7.09 -24.38 4.16
CA ASN A 133 -6.31 -23.20 4.50
C ASN A 133 -5.36 -22.80 3.34
N ALA A 134 -4.74 -23.79 2.69
CA ALA A 134 -3.91 -23.55 1.52
C ALA A 134 -4.72 -22.97 0.35
N TRP A 135 -5.89 -23.53 0.06
CA TRP A 135 -6.79 -23.00 -0.97
C TRP A 135 -7.29 -21.59 -0.67
N ALA A 136 -7.74 -21.33 0.58
CA ALA A 136 -8.17 -20.00 0.99
C ALA A 136 -7.04 -18.97 0.84
N THR A 137 -5.83 -19.31 1.27
CA THR A 137 -4.64 -18.48 1.09
C THR A 137 -4.36 -18.23 -0.39
N ALA A 138 -4.39 -19.28 -1.20
CA ALA A 138 -4.14 -19.16 -2.64
C ALA A 138 -5.19 -18.27 -3.33
N LEU A 139 -6.47 -18.45 -3.05
CA LEU A 139 -7.56 -17.64 -3.64
C LEU A 139 -7.42 -16.16 -3.30
N ILE A 140 -7.09 -15.82 -2.06
CA ILE A 140 -6.90 -14.43 -1.64
C ILE A 140 -5.65 -13.84 -2.29
N LEU A 141 -4.52 -14.54 -2.24
CA LEU A 141 -3.24 -14.04 -2.76
C LEU A 141 -3.18 -13.99 -4.29
N LEU A 142 -3.98 -14.80 -4.99
CA LEU A 142 -4.06 -14.82 -6.45
C LEU A 142 -5.25 -14.01 -6.99
N ALA A 143 -6.00 -13.31 -6.13
CA ALA A 143 -7.05 -12.42 -6.57
C ALA A 143 -6.51 -11.39 -7.59
N PRO A 144 -7.10 -11.30 -8.79
CA PRO A 144 -6.52 -10.50 -9.87
C PRO A 144 -6.55 -8.99 -9.59
N GLY A 145 -7.57 -8.50 -8.90
CA GLY A 145 -7.73 -7.07 -8.64
C GLY A 145 -6.52 -6.45 -7.92
N PRO A 146 -6.13 -6.89 -6.73
CA PRO A 146 -4.94 -6.38 -6.04
C PRO A 146 -3.65 -6.54 -6.84
N ILE A 147 -3.49 -7.67 -7.56
CA ILE A 147 -2.29 -7.90 -8.38
C ILE A 147 -2.21 -6.90 -9.53
N LEU A 148 -3.30 -6.71 -10.27
CA LEU A 148 -3.32 -5.82 -11.43
C LEU A 148 -3.19 -4.35 -11.03
N ILE A 149 -3.82 -3.94 -9.93
CA ILE A 149 -3.76 -2.55 -9.46
C ILE A 149 -2.39 -2.22 -8.90
N ASP A 150 -1.83 -3.02 -8.01
CA ASP A 150 -0.58 -2.68 -7.36
C ASP A 150 0.64 -3.00 -8.24
N HIS A 151 0.66 -4.16 -8.90
CA HIS A 151 1.81 -4.58 -9.71
C HIS A 151 1.70 -4.25 -11.20
N GLY A 152 0.49 -4.12 -11.76
CA GLY A 152 0.27 -3.70 -13.14
C GLY A 152 0.19 -2.19 -13.25
N HIS A 153 -0.87 -1.59 -12.69
CA HIS A 153 -1.13 -0.15 -12.73
C HIS A 153 -0.08 0.66 -11.97
N PHE A 154 0.40 0.18 -10.87
CA PHE A 154 1.31 0.76 -9.89
C PHE A 154 0.60 1.57 -8.80
N GLN A 155 0.33 0.90 -7.70
CA GLN A 155 -0.23 1.49 -6.48
C GLN A 155 0.34 0.76 -5.25
N TYR A 156 0.02 1.27 -4.04
CA TYR A 156 0.38 0.67 -2.76
C TYR A 156 -0.85 0.33 -1.92
N ASN A 157 -1.92 -0.20 -2.55
CA ASN A 157 -3.12 -0.62 -1.82
C ASN A 157 -2.85 -1.74 -0.82
N ASN A 158 -1.82 -2.55 -1.09
CA ASN A 158 -1.38 -3.65 -0.25
C ASN A 158 -1.02 -3.24 1.19
N TRP A 159 -0.56 -2.00 1.42
CA TRP A 159 -0.37 -1.48 2.78
C TRP A 159 -1.69 -1.37 3.53
N SER A 160 -2.63 -0.65 2.97
CA SER A 160 -3.92 -0.38 3.59
C SER A 160 -4.75 -1.66 3.74
N LEU A 161 -4.85 -2.48 2.67
CA LEU A 161 -5.56 -3.75 2.70
C LEU A 161 -4.89 -4.77 3.64
N GLY A 162 -3.56 -4.81 3.66
CA GLY A 162 -2.80 -5.65 4.58
C GLY A 162 -3.06 -5.27 6.04
N LEU A 163 -2.96 -3.99 6.39
CA LEU A 163 -3.28 -3.49 7.73
C LEU A 163 -4.73 -3.78 8.14
N THR A 164 -5.70 -3.61 7.22
CA THR A 164 -7.10 -3.98 7.46
C THR A 164 -7.24 -5.48 7.72
N THR A 165 -6.56 -6.32 6.94
CA THR A 165 -6.58 -7.77 7.09
C THR A 165 -5.93 -8.21 8.42
N TYR A 166 -4.83 -7.59 8.81
CA TYR A 166 -4.23 -7.78 10.15
C TYR A 166 -5.20 -7.39 11.26
N ALA A 167 -5.93 -6.26 11.10
CA ALA A 167 -6.91 -5.80 12.07
C ALA A 167 -8.03 -6.83 12.26
N VAL A 168 -8.56 -7.36 11.15
CA VAL A 168 -9.58 -8.44 11.20
C VAL A 168 -9.03 -9.69 11.89
N ALA A 169 -7.81 -10.13 11.55
CA ALA A 169 -7.17 -11.27 12.20
C ALA A 169 -7.02 -11.07 13.71
N ALA A 170 -6.57 -9.86 14.12
CA ALA A 170 -6.42 -9.52 15.54
C ALA A 170 -7.78 -9.54 16.28
N ILE A 171 -8.83 -9.01 15.67
CA ILE A 171 -10.19 -9.04 16.24
C ILE A 171 -10.70 -10.48 16.37
N LEU A 172 -10.49 -11.31 15.36
CA LEU A 172 -10.82 -12.73 15.42
C LEU A 172 -10.09 -13.44 16.55
N ASP A 173 -8.86 -13.09 16.85
CA ASP A 173 -8.08 -13.60 17.99
C ASP A 173 -8.46 -12.97 19.34
N GLY A 174 -9.49 -12.12 19.40
CA GLY A 174 -9.93 -11.44 20.63
C GLY A 174 -9.07 -10.22 21.02
N LYS A 175 -8.10 -9.84 20.20
CA LYS A 175 -7.18 -8.70 20.43
C LYS A 175 -7.80 -7.40 19.91
N HIS A 176 -8.92 -6.95 20.49
CA HIS A 176 -9.72 -5.86 19.97
C HIS A 176 -8.97 -4.51 19.88
N VAL A 177 -8.18 -4.17 20.92
CA VAL A 177 -7.38 -2.93 20.93
C VAL A 177 -6.34 -2.95 19.80
N CYS A 178 -5.62 -4.07 19.64
CA CYS A 178 -4.65 -4.23 18.55
C CYS A 178 -5.34 -4.10 17.18
N GLY A 179 -6.50 -4.74 17.01
CA GLY A 179 -7.29 -4.62 15.79
C GLY A 179 -7.74 -3.19 15.50
N SER A 180 -8.15 -2.44 16.54
CA SER A 180 -8.53 -1.03 16.39
C SER A 180 -7.35 -0.15 15.95
N VAL A 181 -6.18 -0.33 16.57
CA VAL A 181 -4.95 0.40 16.19
C VAL A 181 -4.57 0.09 14.74
N LEU A 182 -4.54 -1.19 14.36
CA LEU A 182 -4.19 -1.60 12.99
C LEU A 182 -5.19 -1.05 11.96
N PHE A 183 -6.48 -1.03 12.27
CA PHE A 183 -7.48 -0.44 11.40
C PHE A 183 -7.33 1.08 11.28
N THR A 184 -7.02 1.77 12.37
CA THR A 184 -6.72 3.22 12.35
C THR A 184 -5.49 3.52 11.49
N LEU A 185 -4.43 2.72 11.61
CA LEU A 185 -3.24 2.85 10.74
C LEU A 185 -3.59 2.62 9.26
N SER A 186 -4.49 1.68 8.97
CA SER A 186 -4.98 1.47 7.60
C SER A 186 -5.69 2.71 7.05
N LEU A 187 -6.56 3.35 7.84
CA LEU A 187 -7.22 4.62 7.49
C LEU A 187 -6.21 5.76 7.29
N CYS A 188 -5.20 5.82 8.17
CA CYS A 188 -4.12 6.81 8.08
C CYS A 188 -3.17 6.59 6.89
N HIS A 189 -3.22 5.41 6.26
CA HIS A 189 -2.49 5.15 5.03
C HIS A 189 -3.33 5.48 3.79
N LYS A 190 -4.55 4.97 3.71
CA LYS A 190 -5.41 5.21 2.55
C LYS A 190 -6.88 5.25 2.97
N GLN A 191 -7.57 6.33 2.59
CA GLN A 191 -8.98 6.56 2.93
C GLN A 191 -9.93 5.49 2.37
N MET A 192 -9.52 4.69 1.38
CA MET A 192 -10.34 3.58 0.89
C MET A 192 -10.70 2.57 1.99
N SER A 193 -9.90 2.44 3.04
CA SER A 193 -10.22 1.57 4.17
C SER A 193 -11.46 2.01 4.94
N LEU A 194 -11.95 3.24 4.73
CA LEU A 194 -13.18 3.75 5.32
C LEU A 194 -14.42 2.91 4.92
N TYR A 195 -14.38 2.22 3.77
CA TYR A 195 -15.43 1.28 3.37
C TYR A 195 -15.67 0.16 4.40
N HIS A 196 -14.66 -0.19 5.19
CA HIS A 196 -14.76 -1.21 6.23
C HIS A 196 -15.18 -0.64 7.60
N ALA A 197 -15.16 0.68 7.77
CA ALA A 197 -15.42 1.34 9.07
C ALA A 197 -16.76 0.97 9.70
N PRO A 198 -17.90 0.86 8.97
CA PRO A 198 -19.16 0.46 9.58
C PRO A 198 -19.11 -0.91 10.25
N ALA A 199 -18.40 -1.87 9.66
CA ALA A 199 -18.26 -3.22 10.22
C ALA A 199 -17.40 -3.22 11.49
N PHE A 200 -16.25 -2.49 11.47
CA PHE A 200 -15.42 -2.34 12.66
C PHE A 200 -16.16 -1.61 13.77
N PHE A 201 -16.86 -0.51 13.46
CA PHE A 201 -17.65 0.24 14.42
C PHE A 201 -18.73 -0.65 15.07
N ALA A 202 -19.55 -1.33 14.28
CA ALA A 202 -20.63 -2.16 14.79
C ALA A 202 -20.11 -3.28 15.70
N HIS A 203 -18.99 -3.93 15.32
CA HIS A 203 -18.37 -4.96 16.13
C HIS A 203 -17.86 -4.42 17.47
N LEU A 204 -17.07 -3.34 17.44
CA LEU A 204 -16.47 -2.76 18.65
C LEU A 204 -17.51 -2.15 19.57
N PHE A 205 -18.48 -1.42 19.02
CA PHE A 205 -19.59 -0.86 19.78
C PHE A 205 -20.43 -1.94 20.46
N GLY A 206 -20.78 -3.01 19.72
CA GLY A 206 -21.48 -4.15 20.28
C GLY A 206 -20.71 -4.87 21.41
N ARG A 207 -19.37 -4.78 21.39
CA ARG A 207 -18.52 -5.28 22.50
C ARG A 207 -18.54 -4.36 23.73
N CYS A 208 -18.65 -3.07 23.53
CA CYS A 208 -18.74 -2.09 24.65
C CYS A 208 -20.08 -2.15 25.38
N LEU A 209 -21.14 -2.63 24.71
CA LEU A 209 -22.47 -2.76 25.31
C LEU A 209 -22.67 -4.09 26.09
N ARG A 210 -21.73 -5.00 26.07
CA ARG A 210 -21.73 -6.28 26.80
C ARG A 210 -20.91 -6.23 28.07
#